data_aad522c4825ba67066a974d166668559
#
_entry.id   aad522c4825ba67066a974d166668559
#
_cell.length_a   1.000
_cell.length_b   1.000
_cell.length_c   1.000
_cell.angle_alpha   90.00
_cell.angle_beta   90.00
_cell.angle_gamma   90.00
#
_symmetry.space_group_name_H-M   'P 1'
#
loop_
_entity.id
_entity.type
_entity.pdbx_description
1 polymer ?
#
loop_
_entity_poly.entity_id
_entity_poly.type
_entity_poly.pdbx_seq_one_letter_code
_entity_poly.pdbx_strand_id
1 'polypeptide(L)'
;MIIKNYFNKIADFITKRLAELIGIIFIAISVLLFLSLISYSPEDPNFIFPDNQQIKNILGLRGSYVADIFFQSIGIVSLLVPFSILFTGISITYNKRLIIIIENIFFIILYVILATFFFSIFHKETYWLITVSYTHLRAHETRG
;
A
#
# COMPACT_ATOMS: atom_id res chain seq x y z
N MET A 1 10.19 26.29 37.85
CA MET A 1 10.83 25.01 37.44
C MET A 1 9.90 23.83 37.52
N ILE A 2 9.07 23.67 38.54
CA ILE A 2 8.16 22.56 38.80
C ILE A 2 7.06 22.43 37.72
N ILE A 3 6.39 23.52 37.34
CA ILE A 3 5.29 23.54 36.37
C ILE A 3 5.75 23.07 34.98
N LYS A 4 6.93 23.48 34.53
CA LYS A 4 7.52 23.07 33.25
C LYS A 4 7.77 21.55 33.23
N ASN A 5 8.14 20.95 34.36
CA ASN A 5 8.42 19.53 34.48
C ASN A 5 7.13 18.69 34.41
N TYR A 6 6.04 19.17 35.02
CA TYR A 6 4.71 18.54 34.92
C TYR A 6 4.16 18.61 33.48
N PHE A 7 4.29 19.77 32.85
CA PHE A 7 3.86 19.97 31.46
C PHE A 7 4.59 19.03 30.50
N ASN A 8 5.91 18.91 30.65
CA ASN A 8 6.70 17.97 29.82
C ASN A 8 6.31 16.49 30.03
N LYS A 9 6.02 16.08 31.26
CA LYS A 9 5.55 14.72 31.55
C LYS A 9 4.17 14.42 30.92
N ILE A 10 3.25 15.37 30.97
CA ILE A 10 1.93 15.23 30.36
C ILE A 10 2.07 15.17 28.83
N ALA A 11 2.86 16.07 28.26
CA ALA A 11 3.12 16.07 26.81
C ALA A 11 3.75 14.74 26.33
N ASP A 12 4.74 14.23 27.04
CA ASP A 12 5.39 12.94 26.74
C ASP A 12 4.40 11.78 26.83
N PHE A 13 3.55 11.77 27.85
CA PHE A 13 2.50 10.76 27.98
C PHE A 13 1.51 10.79 26.81
N ILE A 14 1.01 11.96 26.45
CA ILE A 14 0.08 12.16 25.33
C ILE A 14 0.74 11.70 24.02
N THR A 15 1.98 12.13 23.77
CA THR A 15 2.72 11.78 22.55
C THR A 15 2.90 10.27 22.42
N LYS A 16 3.21 9.57 23.51
CA LYS A 16 3.33 8.11 23.53
C LYS A 16 2.01 7.40 23.23
N ARG A 17 0.90 7.89 23.77
CA ARG A 17 -0.43 7.32 23.50
C ARG A 17 -0.87 7.57 22.06
N LEU A 18 -0.59 8.77 21.53
CA LEU A 18 -0.83 9.05 20.11
C LEU A 18 0.01 8.16 19.21
N ALA A 19 1.27 7.92 19.55
CA ALA A 19 2.12 7.02 18.79
C ALA A 19 1.56 5.58 18.77
N GLU A 20 1.13 5.05 19.91
CA GLU A 20 0.48 3.74 19.99
C GLU A 20 -0.76 3.66 19.09
N LEU A 21 -1.63 4.66 19.15
CA LEU A 21 -2.85 4.73 18.33
C LEU A 21 -2.50 4.76 16.83
N ILE A 22 -1.56 5.61 16.42
CA ILE A 22 -1.09 5.71 15.03
C ILE A 22 -0.49 4.39 14.57
N GLY A 23 0.32 3.73 15.40
CA GLY A 23 0.89 2.43 15.08
C GLY A 23 -0.17 1.36 14.82
N ILE A 24 -1.22 1.31 15.63
CA ILE A 24 -2.35 0.38 15.44
C ILE A 24 -3.10 0.68 14.14
N ILE A 25 -3.30 1.97 13.82
CA ILE A 25 -3.92 2.38 12.55
C ILE A 25 -3.08 1.92 11.35
N PHE A 26 -1.75 2.06 11.41
CA PHE A 26 -0.85 1.59 10.36
C PHE A 26 -0.94 0.07 10.16
N ILE A 27 -1.01 -0.70 11.25
CA ILE A 27 -1.21 -2.15 11.20
C ILE A 27 -2.54 -2.48 10.50
N ALA A 28 -3.63 -1.82 10.87
CA ALA A 28 -4.94 -2.04 10.25
C ALA A 28 -4.95 -1.69 8.77
N ILE A 29 -4.36 -0.55 8.39
CA ILE A 29 -4.22 -0.14 6.97
C ILE A 29 -3.39 -1.16 6.20
N SER A 30 -2.30 -1.65 6.78
CA SER A 30 -1.45 -2.67 6.15
C SER A 30 -2.22 -3.95 5.83
N VAL A 31 -3.00 -4.45 6.78
CA VAL A 31 -3.83 -5.66 6.59
C VAL A 31 -4.86 -5.44 5.49
N LEU A 32 -5.57 -4.30 5.51
CA LEU A 32 -6.54 -3.97 4.46
C LEU A 32 -5.88 -3.85 3.08
N LEU A 33 -4.74 -3.18 2.99
CA LEU A 33 -3.99 -3.05 1.75
C LEU A 33 -3.51 -4.43 1.25
N PHE A 34 -3.01 -5.27 2.13
CA PHE A 34 -2.59 -6.63 1.78
C PHE A 34 -3.74 -7.46 1.22
N LEU A 35 -4.92 -7.43 1.88
CA LEU A 35 -6.12 -8.12 1.40
C LEU A 35 -6.58 -7.59 0.04
N SER A 36 -6.52 -6.27 -0.17
CA SER A 36 -6.84 -5.64 -1.44
C SER A 36 -5.93 -6.13 -2.56
N LEU A 37 -4.61 -6.15 -2.32
CA LEU A 37 -3.62 -6.53 -3.33
C LEU A 37 -3.64 -8.04 -3.64
N ILE A 38 -3.80 -8.91 -2.63
CA ILE A 38 -3.82 -10.36 -2.85
C ILE A 38 -5.10 -10.84 -3.57
N SER A 39 -6.18 -10.08 -3.44
CA SER A 39 -7.45 -10.34 -4.14
C SER A 39 -7.61 -9.52 -5.43
N TYR A 40 -6.54 -8.96 -5.95
CA TYR A 40 -6.55 -8.22 -7.20
C TYR A 40 -6.98 -9.10 -8.37
N SER A 41 -7.92 -8.61 -9.16
CA SER A 41 -8.31 -9.19 -10.43
C SER A 41 -8.30 -8.13 -11.53
N PRO A 42 -7.61 -8.37 -12.66
CA PRO A 42 -7.60 -7.45 -13.79
C PRO A 42 -8.98 -7.22 -14.42
N GLU A 43 -9.94 -8.12 -14.16
CA GLU A 43 -11.31 -8.06 -14.67
C GLU A 43 -12.23 -7.21 -13.79
N ASP A 44 -11.78 -6.85 -12.58
CA ASP A 44 -12.58 -6.00 -11.69
C ASP A 44 -12.71 -4.59 -12.25
N PRO A 45 -13.84 -3.91 -12.00
CA PRO A 45 -13.98 -2.50 -12.33
C PRO A 45 -12.84 -1.70 -11.72
N ASN A 46 -12.21 -0.87 -12.55
CA ASN A 46 -11.13 0.01 -12.12
C ASN A 46 -11.52 1.48 -12.30
N PHE A 47 -10.64 2.39 -11.89
CA PHE A 47 -10.90 3.82 -11.99
C PHE A 47 -11.07 4.30 -13.44
N ILE A 48 -10.51 3.58 -14.42
CA ILE A 48 -10.52 3.94 -15.85
C ILE A 48 -11.74 3.31 -16.55
N PHE A 49 -12.12 2.08 -16.16
CA PHE A 49 -13.22 1.31 -16.75
C PHE A 49 -14.21 0.87 -15.67
N PRO A 50 -15.17 1.74 -15.29
CA PRO A 50 -16.23 1.38 -14.36
C PRO A 50 -17.26 0.51 -15.11
N ASP A 51 -17.06 -0.79 -15.11
CA ASP A 51 -18.00 -1.73 -15.72
C ASP A 51 -18.89 -2.38 -14.66
N ASN A 52 -20.12 -2.80 -15.06
CA ASN A 52 -21.11 -3.43 -14.16
C ASN A 52 -20.82 -4.92 -13.89
N GLN A 53 -19.56 -5.33 -13.88
CA GLN A 53 -19.16 -6.71 -13.63
C GLN A 53 -19.13 -7.05 -12.13
N GLN A 54 -19.23 -8.34 -11.83
CA GLN A 54 -19.12 -8.82 -10.46
C GLN A 54 -17.70 -8.60 -9.93
N ILE A 55 -17.61 -7.85 -8.83
CA ILE A 55 -16.34 -7.51 -8.20
C ILE A 55 -15.79 -8.75 -7.47
N LYS A 56 -14.59 -9.18 -7.82
CA LYS A 56 -13.89 -10.33 -7.23
C LYS A 56 -13.04 -9.93 -6.02
N ASN A 57 -12.66 -8.65 -5.93
CA ASN A 57 -11.85 -8.14 -4.83
C ASN A 57 -12.58 -8.26 -3.48
N ILE A 58 -11.90 -8.83 -2.45
CA ILE A 58 -12.47 -9.06 -1.12
C ILE A 58 -12.98 -7.77 -0.46
N LEU A 59 -12.32 -6.63 -0.71
CA LEU A 59 -12.72 -5.32 -0.18
C LEU A 59 -13.69 -4.58 -1.09
N GLY A 60 -14.25 -5.27 -2.09
CA GLY A 60 -15.18 -4.70 -3.06
C GLY A 60 -14.54 -3.64 -3.97
N LEU A 61 -15.35 -2.72 -4.47
CA LEU A 61 -14.94 -1.69 -5.44
C LEU A 61 -13.76 -0.83 -4.96
N ARG A 62 -13.74 -0.47 -3.67
CA ARG A 62 -12.65 0.34 -3.10
C ARG A 62 -11.33 -0.42 -3.08
N GLY A 63 -11.37 -1.72 -2.75
CA GLY A 63 -10.21 -2.58 -2.79
C GLY A 63 -9.69 -2.75 -4.21
N SER A 64 -10.56 -2.98 -5.18
CA SER A 64 -10.22 -3.08 -6.58
C SER A 64 -9.49 -1.83 -7.09
N TYR A 65 -10.00 -0.64 -6.81
CA TYR A 65 -9.36 0.62 -7.20
C TYR A 65 -7.98 0.81 -6.59
N VAL A 66 -7.84 0.54 -5.28
CA VAL A 66 -6.56 0.66 -4.59
C VAL A 66 -5.56 -0.32 -5.18
N ALA A 67 -5.95 -1.59 -5.35
CA ALA A 67 -5.08 -2.61 -5.90
C ALA A 67 -4.64 -2.26 -7.33
N ASP A 68 -5.56 -1.80 -8.16
CA ASP A 68 -5.29 -1.41 -9.54
C ASP A 68 -4.25 -0.28 -9.63
N ILE A 69 -4.41 0.78 -8.82
CA ILE A 69 -3.44 1.89 -8.75
C ILE A 69 -2.05 1.37 -8.36
N PHE A 70 -1.95 0.50 -7.36
CA PHE A 70 -0.68 -0.03 -6.91
C PHE A 70 -0.02 -0.92 -7.96
N PHE A 71 -0.78 -1.84 -8.57
CA PHE A 71 -0.24 -2.72 -9.62
C PHE A 71 0.12 -1.96 -10.89
N GLN A 72 -0.64 -0.94 -11.29
CA GLN A 72 -0.30 -0.10 -12.43
C GLN A 72 0.93 0.79 -12.18
N SER A 73 1.13 1.24 -10.93
CA SER A 73 2.24 2.14 -10.60
C SER A 73 3.58 1.41 -10.45
N ILE A 74 3.61 0.30 -9.72
CA ILE A 74 4.85 -0.37 -9.30
C ILE A 74 4.83 -1.89 -9.53
N GLY A 75 3.78 -2.41 -10.18
CA GLY A 75 3.67 -3.82 -10.53
C GLY A 75 3.69 -4.74 -9.31
N ILE A 76 4.33 -5.91 -9.46
CA ILE A 76 4.41 -6.94 -8.41
C ILE A 76 5.11 -6.45 -7.13
N VAL A 77 5.95 -5.42 -7.22
CA VAL A 77 6.63 -4.81 -6.08
C VAL A 77 5.62 -4.21 -5.08
N SER A 78 4.40 -3.89 -5.54
CA SER A 78 3.31 -3.39 -4.69
C SER A 78 3.02 -4.31 -3.48
N LEU A 79 3.20 -5.63 -3.63
CA LEU A 79 3.01 -6.60 -2.55
C LEU A 79 3.97 -6.42 -1.36
N LEU A 80 5.12 -5.76 -1.55
CA LEU A 80 6.07 -5.47 -0.47
C LEU A 80 5.65 -4.26 0.37
N VAL A 81 4.82 -3.37 -0.18
CA VAL A 81 4.39 -2.14 0.50
C VAL A 81 3.60 -2.43 1.79
N PRO A 82 2.58 -3.33 1.80
CA PRO A 82 1.87 -3.67 3.03
C PRO A 82 2.80 -4.18 4.13
N PHE A 83 3.76 -5.04 3.80
CA PHE A 83 4.70 -5.55 4.80
C PHE A 83 5.52 -4.42 5.44
N SER A 84 5.97 -3.46 4.64
CA SER A 84 6.71 -2.30 5.16
C SER A 84 5.87 -1.42 6.05
N ILE A 85 4.59 -1.20 5.70
CA ILE A 85 3.63 -0.46 6.53
C ILE A 85 3.36 -1.23 7.83
N LEU A 86 3.24 -2.56 7.76
CA LEU A 86 3.04 -3.42 8.93
C LEU A 86 4.21 -3.29 9.91
N PHE A 87 5.44 -3.45 9.43
CA PHE A 87 6.64 -3.32 10.25
C PHE A 87 6.78 -1.91 10.84
N THR A 88 6.43 -0.88 10.07
CA THR A 88 6.39 0.51 10.55
C THR A 88 5.39 0.65 11.69
N GLY A 89 4.17 0.15 11.54
CA GLY A 89 3.12 0.18 12.56
C GLY A 89 3.54 -0.53 13.85
N ILE A 90 4.10 -1.73 13.74
CA ILE A 90 4.62 -2.49 14.88
C ILE A 90 5.75 -1.71 15.57
N SER A 91 6.68 -1.16 14.80
CA SER A 91 7.82 -0.40 15.31
C SER A 91 7.40 0.86 16.06
N ILE A 92 6.40 1.58 15.55
CA ILE A 92 5.83 2.78 16.21
C ILE A 92 5.16 2.39 17.52
N THR A 93 4.35 1.32 17.51
CA THR A 93 3.63 0.84 18.69
C THR A 93 4.59 0.42 19.79
N TYR A 94 5.69 -0.26 19.42
CA TYR A 94 6.69 -0.74 20.37
C TYR A 94 7.58 0.40 20.90
N ASN A 95 8.15 1.22 20.02
CA ASN A 95 9.10 2.26 20.39
C ASN A 95 8.44 3.58 20.85
N LYS A 96 7.14 3.77 20.55
CA LYS A 96 6.36 4.98 20.89
C LYS A 96 6.97 6.27 20.34
N ARG A 97 7.61 6.19 19.16
CA ARG A 97 8.29 7.29 18.48
C ARG A 97 7.72 7.51 17.10
N LEU A 98 7.15 8.68 16.84
CA LEU A 98 6.58 9.02 15.53
C LEU A 98 7.63 9.27 14.44
N ILE A 99 8.87 9.61 14.84
CA ILE A 99 9.96 9.84 13.87
C ILE A 99 10.25 8.63 12.99
N ILE A 100 9.96 7.41 13.48
CA ILE A 100 10.10 6.16 12.75
C ILE A 100 9.31 6.17 11.42
N ILE A 101 8.21 6.94 11.36
CA ILE A 101 7.42 7.08 10.12
C ILE A 101 8.30 7.68 9.01
N ILE A 102 9.02 8.75 9.32
CA ILE A 102 9.86 9.46 8.35
C ILE A 102 11.01 8.59 7.89
N GLU A 103 11.69 7.92 8.84
CA GLU A 103 12.79 6.99 8.54
C GLU A 103 12.33 5.85 7.63
N ASN A 104 11.21 5.22 7.94
CA ASN A 104 10.69 4.09 7.18
C ASN A 104 10.12 4.50 5.81
N ILE A 105 9.47 5.66 5.68
CA ILE A 105 9.01 6.17 4.37
C ILE A 105 10.20 6.34 3.43
N PHE A 106 11.30 6.89 3.89
CA PHE A 106 12.51 7.02 3.07
C PHE A 106 12.98 5.66 2.54
N PHE A 107 13.08 4.65 3.42
CA PHE A 107 13.49 3.30 3.02
C PHE A 107 12.46 2.62 2.11
N ILE A 108 11.16 2.82 2.33
CA ILE A 108 10.10 2.30 1.46
C ILE A 108 10.26 2.85 0.03
N ILE A 109 10.40 4.16 -0.11
CA ILE A 109 10.59 4.79 -1.42
C ILE A 109 11.86 4.25 -2.09
N LEU A 110 12.95 4.17 -1.34
CA LEU A 110 14.23 3.70 -1.86
C LEU A 110 14.15 2.27 -2.39
N TYR A 111 13.62 1.32 -1.58
CA TYR A 111 13.56 -0.07 -2.04
C TYR A 111 12.51 -0.28 -3.14
N VAL A 112 11.41 0.46 -3.15
CA VAL A 112 10.42 0.40 -4.24
C VAL A 112 11.06 0.82 -5.57
N ILE A 113 11.82 1.92 -5.58
CA ILE A 113 12.55 2.36 -6.77
C ILE A 113 13.56 1.29 -7.22
N LEU A 114 14.38 0.80 -6.30
CA LEU A 114 15.41 -0.20 -6.61
C LEU A 114 14.80 -1.52 -7.09
N ALA A 115 13.74 -2.00 -6.43
CA ALA A 115 13.05 -3.22 -6.81
C ALA A 115 12.36 -3.08 -8.18
N THR A 116 11.69 -1.96 -8.44
CA THR A 116 11.07 -1.70 -9.75
C THR A 116 12.13 -1.65 -10.85
N PHE A 117 13.25 -1.03 -10.59
CA PHE A 117 14.38 -0.97 -11.53
C PHE A 117 14.96 -2.36 -11.79
N PHE A 118 15.17 -3.15 -10.74
CA PHE A 118 15.65 -4.53 -10.84
C PHE A 118 14.71 -5.38 -11.70
N PHE A 119 13.41 -5.36 -11.41
CA PHE A 119 12.43 -6.12 -12.19
C PHE A 119 12.35 -5.63 -13.65
N SER A 120 12.50 -4.34 -13.89
CA SER A 120 12.53 -3.78 -15.26
C SER A 120 13.71 -4.29 -16.08
N ILE A 121 14.87 -4.51 -15.47
CA ILE A 121 16.08 -5.00 -16.16
C ILE A 121 16.00 -6.51 -16.42
N PHE A 122 15.59 -7.28 -15.40
CA PHE A 122 15.65 -8.75 -15.46
C PHE A 122 14.40 -9.40 -16.05
N HIS A 123 13.24 -8.74 -15.96
CA HIS A 123 11.99 -9.25 -16.49
C HIS A 123 11.38 -8.25 -17.48
N LYS A 124 11.86 -8.23 -18.71
CA LYS A 124 11.23 -7.48 -19.81
C LYS A 124 9.77 -7.86 -20.04
N GLU A 125 9.38 -9.04 -19.58
CA GLU A 125 8.05 -9.63 -19.71
C GLU A 125 7.10 -9.28 -18.54
N THR A 126 7.56 -8.66 -17.46
CA THR A 126 6.73 -8.41 -16.27
C THR A 126 5.72 -7.28 -16.48
N TYR A 127 5.99 -6.37 -17.39
CA TYR A 127 4.99 -5.44 -17.94
C TYR A 127 3.90 -6.18 -18.74
N TRP A 128 4.15 -7.43 -19.12
CA TRP A 128 3.23 -8.29 -19.85
C TRP A 128 1.93 -8.57 -19.10
N LEU A 129 1.96 -8.77 -17.79
CA LEU A 129 0.75 -8.98 -16.98
C LEU A 129 -0.21 -7.78 -17.04
N ILE A 130 0.30 -6.56 -17.13
CA ILE A 130 -0.50 -5.35 -17.27
C ILE A 130 -0.92 -5.16 -18.73
N THR A 131 0.00 -5.35 -19.68
CA THR A 131 -0.22 -5.12 -21.12
C THR A 131 -1.17 -6.16 -21.73
N VAL A 132 -1.14 -7.42 -21.29
CA VAL A 132 -2.02 -8.50 -21.80
C VAL A 132 -3.48 -8.23 -21.44
N SER A 133 -3.75 -7.65 -20.26
CA SER A 133 -5.12 -7.27 -19.89
C SER A 133 -5.72 -6.27 -20.89
N TYR A 134 -4.95 -5.31 -21.36
CA TYR A 134 -5.43 -4.30 -22.31
C TYR A 134 -5.52 -4.82 -23.76
N THR A 135 -4.65 -5.74 -24.18
CA THR A 135 -4.69 -6.29 -25.55
C THR A 135 -5.84 -7.25 -25.76
N HIS A 136 -6.23 -8.04 -24.74
CA HIS A 136 -7.38 -8.93 -24.82
C HIS A 136 -8.71 -8.17 -24.89
N LEU A 137 -8.86 -7.08 -24.17
CA LEU A 137 -10.05 -6.23 -24.24
C LEU A 137 -10.20 -5.59 -25.63
N ARG A 138 -9.12 -5.12 -26.23
CA ARG A 138 -9.14 -4.54 -27.57
C ARG A 138 -9.46 -5.54 -28.69
N ALA A 139 -9.08 -6.83 -28.51
CA ALA A 139 -9.38 -7.86 -29.48
C ALA A 139 -10.86 -8.26 -29.50
N HIS A 140 -11.61 -8.03 -28.43
CA HIS A 140 -13.05 -8.27 -28.37
C HIS A 140 -13.86 -7.12 -28.99
N GLU A 141 -13.40 -5.87 -28.90
CA GLU A 141 -14.09 -4.71 -29.49
C GLU A 141 -14.02 -4.65 -31.02
N THR A 142 -13.01 -5.28 -31.66
CA THR A 142 -12.85 -5.25 -33.11
C THR A 142 -13.59 -6.40 -33.83
N ARG A 143 -14.35 -7.24 -33.15
CA ARG A 143 -15.16 -8.33 -33.71
C ARG A 143 -16.67 -8.16 -33.55
N GLY A 144 -17.12 -6.96 -33.23
CA GLY A 144 -18.54 -6.58 -33.20
C GLY A 144 -18.95 -5.86 -34.48
#